data_df4ebe357acdde68886f628fb6b0c07b
#
_entry.id   df4ebe357acdde68886f628fb6b0c07b
#
_cell.length_a   1.000
_cell.length_b   1.000
_cell.length_c   1.000
_cell.angle_alpha   90.00
_cell.angle_beta   90.00
_cell.angle_gamma   90.00
#
_symmetry.space_group_name_H-M   'P 1'
#
loop_
_entity.id
_entity.type
_entity.pdbx_description
1 polymer ?
#
loop_
_entity_poly.entity_id
_entity_poly.type
_entity_poly.pdbx_seq_one_letter_code
_entity_poly.pdbx_strand_id
1 'polypeptide(L)'
;MALKGIDVSEYQGVIDWAKVAKDGVQFAVIRAGYGRELRQKDKQFERNYAGAKAAGIQVGAYWYSYANSVARAEQEARTCLKVLDGKHLDLPV
;
A
#
# COMPACT_ATOMS: atom_id res chain seq x y z
N MET A 1 -17.78 -13.52 11.66
CA MET A 1 -17.61 -13.53 10.19
C MET A 1 -16.20 -13.04 9.85
N ALA A 2 -15.49 -13.80 9.05
CA ALA A 2 -14.12 -13.41 8.67
C ALA A 2 -14.16 -12.34 7.59
N LEU A 3 -13.29 -11.32 7.72
CA LEU A 3 -13.09 -10.31 6.69
C LEU A 3 -12.23 -10.87 5.57
N LYS A 4 -12.62 -10.61 4.33
CA LYS A 4 -11.85 -11.01 3.16
C LYS A 4 -10.95 -9.84 2.72
N GLY A 5 -9.65 -10.11 2.65
CA GLY A 5 -8.67 -9.10 2.25
C GLY A 5 -7.63 -9.62 1.28
N ILE A 6 -6.92 -8.68 0.65
CA ILE A 6 -5.84 -8.97 -0.27
C ILE A 6 -4.65 -8.06 0.02
N ASP A 7 -3.45 -8.49 -0.37
CA ASP A 7 -2.29 -7.60 -0.45
C ASP A 7 -1.86 -7.47 -1.90
N VAL A 8 -1.43 -6.27 -2.30
CA VAL A 8 -1.10 -5.98 -3.69
C VAL A 8 0.10 -5.05 -3.79
N SER A 9 0.76 -5.10 -4.94
CA SER A 9 1.89 -4.23 -5.29
C SER A 9 1.87 -3.97 -6.79
N GLU A 10 2.90 -3.30 -7.31
CA GLU A 10 3.06 -3.09 -8.74
C GLU A 10 3.14 -4.39 -9.54
N TYR A 11 3.51 -5.50 -8.89
CA TYR A 11 3.64 -6.80 -9.55
C TYR A 11 2.30 -7.36 -10.03
N GLN A 12 1.18 -6.93 -9.46
CA GLN A 12 -0.14 -7.29 -9.94
C GLN A 12 -0.59 -6.43 -11.12
N GLY A 13 0.19 -5.41 -11.49
CA GLY A 13 -0.14 -4.51 -12.58
C GLY A 13 -1.37 -3.66 -12.32
N VAL A 14 -2.15 -3.39 -13.35
CA VAL A 14 -3.38 -2.61 -13.26
C VAL A 14 -4.52 -3.49 -12.74
N ILE A 15 -5.12 -3.08 -11.64
CA ILE A 15 -6.18 -3.85 -10.96
C ILE A 15 -7.54 -3.21 -11.25
N ASP A 16 -8.51 -4.05 -11.59
CA ASP A 16 -9.91 -3.64 -11.70
C ASP A 16 -10.53 -3.68 -10.29
N TRP A 17 -10.48 -2.56 -9.60
CA TRP A 17 -10.92 -2.47 -8.21
C TRP A 17 -12.44 -2.65 -8.04
N ALA A 18 -13.23 -2.26 -9.04
CA ALA A 18 -14.67 -2.50 -9.01
C ALA A 18 -14.99 -4.01 -8.99
N LYS A 19 -14.25 -4.79 -9.77
CA LYS A 19 -14.40 -6.25 -9.79
C LYS A 19 -13.92 -6.87 -8.48
N VAL A 20 -12.83 -6.37 -7.92
CA VAL A 20 -12.31 -6.84 -6.62
C VAL A 20 -13.35 -6.63 -5.52
N ALA A 21 -13.97 -5.46 -5.46
CA ALA A 21 -15.04 -5.18 -4.49
C ALA A 21 -16.26 -6.08 -4.71
N LYS A 22 -16.61 -6.34 -5.95
CA LYS A 22 -17.75 -7.21 -6.32
C LYS A 22 -17.52 -8.64 -5.86
N ASP A 23 -16.27 -9.09 -5.82
CA ASP A 23 -15.90 -10.42 -5.34
C ASP A 23 -15.93 -10.54 -3.81
N GLY A 24 -16.32 -9.48 -3.10
CA GLY A 24 -16.48 -9.50 -1.65
C GLY A 24 -15.23 -9.10 -0.85
N VAL A 25 -14.22 -8.57 -1.49
CA VAL A 25 -13.01 -8.08 -0.80
C VAL A 25 -13.36 -6.82 -0.02
N GLN A 26 -13.04 -6.81 1.28
CA GLN A 26 -13.41 -5.74 2.20
C GLN A 26 -12.24 -4.83 2.57
N PHE A 27 -11.00 -5.34 2.48
CA PHE A 27 -9.82 -4.53 2.74
C PHE A 27 -8.68 -4.95 1.82
N ALA A 28 -7.75 -4.00 1.59
CA ALA A 28 -6.54 -4.23 0.82
C ALA A 28 -5.34 -3.62 1.53
N VAL A 29 -4.24 -4.37 1.63
CA VAL A 29 -2.97 -3.85 2.10
C VAL A 29 -2.11 -3.63 0.87
N ILE A 30 -1.75 -2.37 0.61
CA ILE A 30 -1.13 -1.95 -0.64
C ILE A 30 0.33 -1.57 -0.40
N ARG A 31 1.24 -2.15 -1.17
CA ARG A 31 2.66 -1.78 -1.06
C ARG A 31 2.86 -0.34 -1.50
N ALA A 32 3.39 0.49 -0.61
CA ALA A 32 3.72 1.88 -0.90
C ALA A 32 5.09 2.02 -1.56
N GLY A 33 5.99 1.12 -1.26
CA GLY A 33 7.34 1.14 -1.82
C GLY A 33 8.27 0.17 -1.09
N TYR A 34 9.56 0.34 -1.30
CA TYR A 34 10.59 -0.48 -0.71
C TYR A 34 11.89 0.31 -0.56
N GLY A 35 12.75 -0.13 0.35
CA GLY A 35 14.07 0.47 0.54
C GLY A 35 13.99 1.87 1.15
N ARG A 36 15.00 2.70 0.88
CA ARG A 36 15.22 3.99 1.57
C ARG A 36 15.09 5.22 0.67
N GLU A 37 14.86 5.05 -0.62
CA GLU A 37 14.84 6.17 -1.57
C GLU A 37 13.45 6.42 -2.13
N LEU A 38 13.11 7.68 -2.38
CA LEU A 38 11.80 8.04 -2.93
C LEU A 38 11.53 7.39 -4.30
N ARG A 39 12.58 7.17 -5.10
CA ARG A 39 12.44 6.49 -6.40
C ARG A 39 11.99 5.04 -6.28
N GLN A 40 12.06 4.48 -5.08
CA GLN A 40 11.62 3.12 -4.79
C GLN A 40 10.15 3.03 -4.38
N LYS A 41 9.41 4.14 -4.51
CA LYS A 41 7.96 4.13 -4.38
C LYS A 41 7.36 3.13 -5.36
N ASP A 42 6.37 2.35 -4.90
CA ASP A 42 5.66 1.39 -5.75
C ASP A 42 4.96 2.15 -6.89
N LYS A 43 5.18 1.71 -8.12
CA LYS A 43 4.69 2.39 -9.32
C LYS A 43 3.17 2.40 -9.43
N GLN A 44 2.49 1.44 -8.80
CA GLN A 44 1.04 1.34 -8.81
C GLN A 44 0.40 1.83 -7.50
N PHE A 45 1.19 2.36 -6.56
CA PHE A 45 0.66 2.73 -5.25
C PHE A 45 -0.47 3.75 -5.34
N GLU A 46 -0.26 4.87 -6.07
CA GLU A 46 -1.28 5.91 -6.19
C GLU A 46 -2.55 5.38 -6.85
N ARG A 47 -2.38 4.58 -7.90
CA ARG A 47 -3.51 3.99 -8.63
C ARG A 47 -4.27 2.98 -7.76
N ASN A 48 -3.55 2.14 -7.03
CA ASN A 48 -4.16 1.15 -6.14
C ASN A 48 -4.88 1.84 -4.99
N TYR A 49 -4.27 2.84 -4.39
CA TYR A 49 -4.88 3.63 -3.32
C TYR A 49 -6.20 4.26 -3.78
N ALA A 50 -6.14 5.00 -4.88
CA ALA A 50 -7.32 5.69 -5.43
C ALA A 50 -8.41 4.70 -5.85
N GLY A 51 -8.03 3.61 -6.51
CA GLY A 51 -8.98 2.60 -6.99
C GLY A 51 -9.69 1.88 -5.84
N ALA A 52 -8.94 1.47 -4.83
CA ALA A 52 -9.52 0.80 -3.67
C ALA A 52 -10.47 1.73 -2.90
N LYS A 53 -10.08 2.98 -2.68
CA LYS A 53 -10.93 3.98 -2.02
C LYS A 53 -12.22 4.21 -2.80
N ALA A 54 -12.13 4.39 -4.12
CA ALA A 54 -13.29 4.61 -4.98
C ALA A 54 -14.24 3.41 -4.97
N ALA A 55 -13.72 2.20 -4.80
CA ALA A 55 -14.51 0.97 -4.73
C ALA A 55 -15.10 0.68 -3.34
N GLY A 56 -14.82 1.54 -2.35
CA GLY A 56 -15.31 1.37 -0.98
C GLY A 56 -14.55 0.33 -0.17
N ILE A 57 -13.35 -0.03 -0.59
CA ILE A 57 -12.49 -1.00 0.11
C ILE A 57 -11.64 -0.27 1.13
N GLN A 58 -11.55 -0.81 2.35
CA GLN A 58 -10.65 -0.27 3.37
C GLN A 58 -9.20 -0.46 2.96
N VAL A 59 -8.36 0.56 3.15
CA VAL A 59 -6.98 0.56 2.68
C VAL A 59 -5.99 0.61 3.84
N GLY A 60 -5.04 -0.31 3.83
CA GLY A 60 -3.81 -0.23 4.60
C GLY A 60 -2.63 -0.13 3.64
N ALA A 61 -1.46 0.21 4.16
CA ALA A 61 -0.25 0.28 3.36
C ALA A 61 0.89 -0.44 4.06
N TYR A 62 1.85 -0.92 3.28
CA TYR A 62 3.07 -1.51 3.83
C TYR A 62 4.29 -1.06 3.03
N TRP A 63 5.44 -1.19 3.66
CA TRP A 63 6.73 -0.84 3.09
C TRP A 63 7.66 -2.04 3.19
N TYR A 64 8.26 -2.44 2.08
CA TYR A 64 9.16 -3.59 2.09
C TYR A 64 10.56 -3.14 2.52
N SER A 65 11.02 -3.62 3.68
CA SER A 65 12.29 -3.19 4.25
C SER A 65 13.46 -4.06 3.78
N TYR A 66 14.55 -3.38 3.42
CA TYR A 66 15.85 -4.00 3.18
C TYR A 66 16.88 -3.54 4.20
N ALA A 67 16.43 -2.91 5.30
CA ALA A 67 17.32 -2.34 6.30
C ALA A 67 18.09 -3.44 7.03
N ASN A 68 19.40 -3.21 7.20
CA ASN A 68 20.28 -4.10 7.97
C ASN A 68 20.95 -3.36 9.13
N SER A 69 20.46 -2.17 9.48
CA SER A 69 20.93 -1.36 10.60
C SER A 69 19.80 -0.43 11.05
N VAL A 70 19.91 0.11 12.27
CA VAL A 70 18.95 1.07 12.81
C VAL A 70 18.89 2.34 11.95
N ALA A 71 20.06 2.85 11.53
CA ALA A 71 20.12 4.06 10.70
C ALA A 71 19.38 3.88 9.37
N ARG A 72 19.53 2.73 8.73
CA ARG A 72 18.82 2.43 7.48
C ARG A 72 17.33 2.26 7.69
N ALA A 73 16.93 1.61 8.79
CA ALA A 73 15.53 1.47 9.15
C ALA A 73 14.86 2.82 9.37
N GLU A 74 15.53 3.75 10.04
CA GLU A 74 15.02 5.11 10.22
C GLU A 74 14.88 5.85 8.90
N GLN A 75 15.82 5.68 7.98
CA GLN A 75 15.80 6.30 6.67
C GLN A 75 14.61 5.76 5.84
N GLU A 76 14.39 4.45 5.88
CA GLU A 76 13.24 3.83 5.22
C GLU A 76 11.92 4.34 5.80
N ALA A 77 11.82 4.46 7.12
CA ALA A 77 10.63 4.97 7.77
C ALA A 77 10.31 6.40 7.34
N ARG A 78 11.32 7.27 7.25
CA ARG A 78 11.13 8.66 6.79
C ARG A 78 10.64 8.69 5.34
N THR A 79 11.21 7.86 4.47
CA THR A 79 10.81 7.77 3.07
C THR A 79 9.37 7.26 2.96
N CYS A 80 9.01 6.24 3.72
CA CYS A 80 7.66 5.72 3.79
C CYS A 80 6.66 6.81 4.21
N LEU A 81 6.97 7.58 5.24
CA LEU A 81 6.11 8.66 5.70
C LEU A 81 5.90 9.73 4.63
N LYS A 82 6.93 10.05 3.86
CA LYS A 82 6.81 11.00 2.74
C LYS A 82 5.87 10.47 1.65
N VAL A 83 5.97 9.20 1.31
CA VAL A 83 5.11 8.57 0.31
C VAL A 83 3.65 8.54 0.78
N LEU A 84 3.42 8.35 2.07
CA LEU A 84 2.07 8.27 2.64
C LEU A 84 1.48 9.64 3.00
N ASP A 85 2.24 10.72 2.84
CA ASP A 85 1.79 12.06 3.22
C ASP A 85 0.49 12.43 2.51
N GLY A 86 -0.47 12.93 3.29
CA GLY A 86 -1.78 13.32 2.79
C GLY A 86 -2.74 12.18 2.51
N LYS A 87 -2.35 10.93 2.76
CA LYS A 87 -3.22 9.77 2.52
C LYS A 87 -3.88 9.29 3.80
N HIS A 88 -5.19 9.04 3.70
CA HIS A 88 -5.95 8.44 4.78
C HIS A 88 -5.89 6.92 4.67
N LEU A 89 -5.42 6.26 5.73
CA LEU A 89 -5.35 4.81 5.81
C LEU A 89 -6.35 4.30 6.86
N ASP A 90 -7.15 3.32 6.47
CA ASP A 90 -8.16 2.72 7.35
C ASP A 90 -7.55 1.70 8.31
N LEU A 91 -6.37 1.15 7.95
CA LEU A 91 -5.65 0.14 8.72
C LEU A 91 -4.28 0.68 9.14
N PRO A 92 -3.71 0.21 10.28
CA PRO A 92 -2.36 0.63 10.70
C PRO A 92 -1.30 0.22 9.67
N VAL A 93 -0.28 1.04 9.58
CA VAL A 93 0.89 0.76 8.74
C VAL A 93 1.77 -0.31 9.38
#